data_cd7978f3050c412b80529287c59563c3
#
_entry.id   cd7978f3050c412b80529287c59563c3
#
_cell.length_a   1.000
_cell.length_b   1.000
_cell.length_c   1.000
_cell.angle_alpha   90.00
_cell.angle_beta   90.00
_cell.angle_gamma   90.00
#
_symmetry.space_group_name_H-M   'P 1'
#
loop_
_entity.id
_entity.type
_entity.pdbx_description
1 polymer ?
#
loop_
_entity_poly.entity_id
_entity_poly.type
_entity_poly.pdbx_seq_one_letter_code
_entity_poly.pdbx_strand_id
1 'polypeptide(L)'
;MNNKVLLVGDIHAGVNKNNPVFYKTLLDYGDWINNVCNEHSIDRIIQLGDIYDNRFNISVQTMHTVCEFFDILKDKHIDVIVGNHDSYYNYDASINSLEPFKNRPNIRIHDEVTIDNDIVFAGWGVKLENIPPCRLFFGHIDVVGYELTKGKISQHGFKGAELMKLVSGAVFTGHYHHPQTRYYDGKPLCYTGSAYALNWNDVNDKKYIYILDLDTLEYTKIENTISPRFINIISEEDLPMAKNNFVHIHSTNRNKMEELQEKIRIYEPIQIKTILHEKNIEELAEEATQTLQNMVKSFTAVDMESVISDFVDRMANLSDEEKHKVKLESIKLYKEFNL
;
A
#
# COMPACT_ATOMS: atom_id res chain seq x y z
N MET A 1 -16.17 -10.98 -29.02
CA MET A 1 -15.22 -11.62 -28.10
C MET A 1 -15.10 -10.70 -26.90
N ASN A 2 -14.93 -11.27 -25.71
CA ASN A 2 -14.75 -10.44 -24.51
C ASN A 2 -13.35 -9.83 -24.57
N ASN A 3 -13.22 -8.52 -24.82
CA ASN A 3 -11.93 -7.85 -24.96
C ASN A 3 -11.45 -7.27 -23.59
N LYS A 4 -11.70 -8.04 -22.52
CA LYS A 4 -11.32 -7.67 -21.15
C LYS A 4 -10.00 -8.32 -20.77
N VAL A 5 -9.19 -7.57 -20.04
CA VAL A 5 -7.94 -8.04 -19.44
C VAL A 5 -7.94 -7.81 -17.94
N LEU A 6 -7.20 -8.65 -17.23
CA LEU A 6 -6.94 -8.46 -15.81
C LEU A 6 -5.62 -7.74 -15.62
N LEU A 7 -5.60 -6.64 -14.87
CA LEU A 7 -4.37 -5.96 -14.48
C LEU A 7 -3.99 -6.38 -13.06
N VAL A 8 -2.74 -6.77 -12.90
CA VAL A 8 -2.13 -7.20 -11.65
C VAL A 8 -0.92 -6.32 -11.37
N GLY A 9 -0.88 -5.72 -10.19
CA GLY A 9 0.23 -4.88 -9.76
C GLY A 9 1.41 -5.66 -9.18
N ASP A 10 2.31 -4.97 -8.53
CA ASP A 10 3.60 -5.44 -8.04
C ASP A 10 3.44 -6.57 -7.02
N ILE A 11 4.17 -7.67 -7.20
CA ILE A 11 4.05 -8.91 -6.41
C ILE A 11 5.11 -9.00 -5.31
N HIS A 12 6.35 -8.60 -5.60
CA HIS A 12 7.50 -8.65 -4.70
C HIS A 12 7.71 -10.01 -4.02
N ALA A 13 7.76 -11.08 -4.79
CA ALA A 13 8.05 -12.42 -4.27
C ALA A 13 9.40 -12.42 -3.52
N GLY A 14 9.38 -12.94 -2.29
CA GLY A 14 10.54 -12.90 -1.40
C GLY A 14 10.59 -11.71 -0.43
N VAL A 15 9.58 -10.86 -0.44
CA VAL A 15 9.44 -9.72 0.48
C VAL A 15 9.58 -10.14 1.95
N ASN A 16 9.94 -9.19 2.81
CA ASN A 16 10.19 -9.42 4.24
C ASN A 16 11.21 -10.54 4.52
N LYS A 17 12.34 -10.54 3.80
CA LYS A 17 13.43 -11.50 3.95
C LYS A 17 12.99 -12.95 3.72
N ASN A 18 12.22 -13.18 2.67
CA ASN A 18 11.69 -14.49 2.31
C ASN A 18 10.76 -15.09 3.39
N ASN A 19 9.92 -14.25 4.01
CA ASN A 19 8.99 -14.73 5.04
C ASN A 19 7.99 -15.73 4.43
N PRO A 20 7.87 -16.97 5.00
CA PRO A 20 7.04 -18.05 4.47
C PRO A 20 5.55 -17.69 4.32
N VAL A 21 5.04 -16.76 5.11
CA VAL A 21 3.65 -16.28 4.99
C VAL A 21 3.41 -15.69 3.59
N PHE A 22 4.38 -14.95 3.05
CA PHE A 22 4.23 -14.33 1.72
C PHE A 22 4.32 -15.34 0.57
N TYR A 23 4.98 -16.48 0.74
CA TYR A 23 4.93 -17.56 -0.25
C TYR A 23 3.51 -18.13 -0.36
N LYS A 24 2.90 -18.44 0.80
CA LYS A 24 1.50 -18.89 0.81
C LYS A 24 0.56 -17.82 0.26
N THR A 25 0.76 -16.56 0.66
CA THR A 25 -0.04 -15.42 0.16
C THR A 25 0.02 -15.32 -1.37
N LEU A 26 1.20 -15.49 -1.98
CA LEU A 26 1.36 -15.44 -3.43
C LEU A 26 0.60 -16.56 -4.14
N LEU A 27 0.64 -17.78 -3.61
CA LEU A 27 -0.09 -18.90 -4.20
C LEU A 27 -1.62 -18.75 -4.03
N ASP A 28 -2.09 -18.39 -2.83
CA ASP A 28 -3.51 -18.11 -2.57
C ASP A 28 -4.00 -16.95 -3.49
N TYR A 29 -3.15 -15.94 -3.72
CA TYR A 29 -3.43 -14.84 -4.64
C TYR A 29 -3.51 -15.32 -6.09
N GLY A 30 -2.61 -16.22 -6.51
CA GLY A 30 -2.64 -16.85 -7.84
C GLY A 30 -3.95 -17.59 -8.08
N ASP A 31 -4.39 -18.42 -7.12
CA ASP A 31 -5.67 -19.13 -7.19
C ASP A 31 -6.86 -18.16 -7.25
N TRP A 32 -6.81 -17.09 -6.46
CA TRP A 32 -7.87 -16.09 -6.45
C TRP A 32 -8.00 -15.35 -7.77
N ILE A 33 -6.90 -14.85 -8.35
CA ILE A 33 -6.96 -14.16 -9.65
C ILE A 33 -7.36 -15.10 -10.78
N ASN A 34 -6.96 -16.39 -10.73
CA ASN A 34 -7.41 -17.39 -11.70
C ASN A 34 -8.92 -17.61 -11.62
N ASN A 35 -9.48 -17.68 -10.41
CA ASN A 35 -10.92 -17.79 -10.21
C ASN A 35 -11.67 -16.56 -10.73
N VAL A 36 -11.17 -15.34 -10.45
CA VAL A 36 -11.74 -14.10 -11.01
C VAL A 36 -11.69 -14.09 -12.54
N CYS A 37 -10.56 -14.51 -13.13
CA CYS A 37 -10.46 -14.64 -14.59
C CYS A 37 -11.52 -15.59 -15.15
N ASN A 38 -11.74 -16.73 -14.53
CA ASN A 38 -12.73 -17.72 -14.96
C ASN A 38 -14.17 -17.19 -14.80
N GLU A 39 -14.49 -16.53 -13.68
CA GLU A 39 -15.80 -15.92 -13.43
C GLU A 39 -16.16 -14.86 -14.47
N HIS A 40 -15.18 -14.04 -14.85
CA HIS A 40 -15.38 -12.95 -15.80
C HIS A 40 -15.04 -13.31 -17.25
N SER A 41 -14.68 -14.59 -17.53
CA SER A 41 -14.26 -15.07 -18.87
C SER A 41 -13.09 -14.25 -19.44
N ILE A 42 -12.05 -14.03 -18.60
CA ILE A 42 -10.84 -13.30 -18.97
C ILE A 42 -9.74 -14.33 -19.24
N ASP A 43 -9.10 -14.21 -20.41
CA ASP A 43 -8.03 -15.10 -20.85
C ASP A 43 -6.66 -14.40 -20.87
N ARG A 44 -6.62 -13.08 -20.70
CA ARG A 44 -5.39 -12.28 -20.73
C ARG A 44 -5.17 -11.52 -19.43
N ILE A 45 -3.96 -11.66 -18.86
CA ILE A 45 -3.50 -10.97 -17.66
C ILE A 45 -2.34 -10.05 -18.04
N ILE A 46 -2.33 -8.84 -17.55
CA ILE A 46 -1.21 -7.90 -17.68
C ILE A 46 -0.66 -7.66 -16.27
N GLN A 47 0.54 -8.17 -16.02
CA GLN A 47 1.27 -7.99 -14.78
C GLN A 47 2.25 -6.82 -14.94
N LEU A 48 2.16 -5.82 -14.05
CA LEU A 48 2.73 -4.49 -14.24
C LEU A 48 4.13 -4.31 -13.63
N GLY A 49 4.88 -5.40 -13.44
CA GLY A 49 6.28 -5.40 -13.01
C GLY A 49 6.49 -5.77 -11.55
N ASP A 50 7.75 -5.83 -11.15
CA ASP A 50 8.20 -6.19 -9.81
C ASP A 50 7.65 -7.55 -9.33
N ILE A 51 7.97 -8.61 -10.08
CA ILE A 51 7.68 -9.99 -9.69
C ILE A 51 8.51 -10.38 -8.46
N TYR A 52 9.80 -10.03 -8.44
CA TYR A 52 10.70 -10.32 -7.34
C TYR A 52 10.92 -9.09 -6.45
N ASP A 53 11.20 -9.31 -5.16
CA ASP A 53 11.51 -8.24 -4.22
C ASP A 53 12.99 -7.81 -4.29
N ASN A 54 13.88 -8.74 -4.64
CA ASN A 54 15.32 -8.50 -4.61
C ASN A 54 16.00 -8.92 -5.93
N ARG A 55 16.53 -7.94 -6.64
CA ARG A 55 17.21 -8.14 -7.92
C ARG A 55 18.54 -8.88 -7.84
N PHE A 56 19.20 -8.90 -6.68
CA PHE A 56 20.54 -9.46 -6.53
C PHE A 56 20.55 -10.87 -5.94
N ASN A 57 19.55 -11.20 -5.10
CA ASN A 57 19.49 -12.46 -4.39
C ASN A 57 18.06 -13.02 -4.42
N ILE A 58 17.82 -13.95 -5.31
CA ILE A 58 16.57 -14.71 -5.37
C ILE A 58 16.81 -16.07 -4.73
N SER A 59 16.11 -16.36 -3.64
CA SER A 59 16.24 -17.67 -3.00
C SER A 59 15.61 -18.76 -3.88
N VAL A 60 16.10 -20.01 -3.73
CA VAL A 60 15.51 -21.16 -4.43
C VAL A 60 14.03 -21.31 -4.12
N GLN A 61 13.63 -21.07 -2.85
CA GLN A 61 12.22 -21.11 -2.46
C GLN A 61 11.40 -20.03 -3.15
N THR A 62 11.91 -18.79 -3.24
CA THR A 62 11.24 -17.70 -3.94
C THR A 62 11.03 -18.04 -5.41
N MET A 63 12.08 -18.53 -6.08
CA MET A 63 11.98 -18.93 -7.49
C MET A 63 10.97 -20.07 -7.68
N HIS A 64 11.00 -21.09 -6.81
CA HIS A 64 10.04 -22.18 -6.84
C HIS A 64 8.60 -21.66 -6.71
N THR A 65 8.33 -20.81 -5.73
CA THR A 65 6.99 -20.24 -5.53
C THR A 65 6.51 -19.40 -6.72
N VAL A 66 7.40 -18.62 -7.35
CA VAL A 66 7.05 -17.87 -8.57
C VAL A 66 6.75 -18.82 -9.74
N CYS A 67 7.47 -19.95 -9.86
CA CYS A 67 7.15 -20.99 -10.85
C CYS A 67 5.76 -21.57 -10.61
N GLU A 68 5.43 -21.94 -9.36
CA GLU A 68 4.11 -22.45 -8.99
C GLU A 68 2.99 -21.40 -9.26
N PHE A 69 3.22 -20.12 -8.92
CA PHE A 69 2.30 -19.04 -9.23
C PHE A 69 1.96 -18.96 -10.73
N PHE A 70 2.97 -19.02 -11.60
CA PHE A 70 2.74 -19.04 -13.05
C PHE A 70 2.12 -20.35 -13.53
N ASP A 71 2.36 -21.48 -12.85
CA ASP A 71 1.74 -22.77 -13.18
C ASP A 71 0.24 -22.78 -12.83
N ILE A 72 -0.19 -22.09 -11.77
CA ILE A 72 -1.63 -21.85 -11.46
C ILE A 72 -2.31 -21.11 -12.61
N LEU A 73 -1.60 -20.22 -13.28
CA LEU A 73 -2.11 -19.36 -14.35
C LEU A 73 -1.79 -19.89 -15.76
N LYS A 74 -1.37 -21.15 -15.90
CA LYS A 74 -0.86 -21.72 -17.17
C LYS A 74 -1.83 -21.66 -18.35
N ASP A 75 -3.13 -21.62 -18.06
CA ASP A 75 -4.19 -21.57 -19.09
C ASP A 75 -4.56 -20.13 -19.48
N LYS A 76 -3.83 -19.12 -18.96
CA LYS A 76 -4.00 -17.69 -19.27
C LYS A 76 -2.83 -17.17 -20.09
N HIS A 77 -3.08 -16.21 -20.96
CA HIS A 77 -2.01 -15.43 -21.62
C HIS A 77 -1.55 -14.33 -20.67
N ILE A 78 -0.27 -14.27 -20.36
CA ILE A 78 0.28 -13.35 -19.37
C ILE A 78 1.31 -12.46 -20.04
N ASP A 79 1.02 -11.15 -20.11
CA ASP A 79 2.00 -10.13 -20.41
C ASP A 79 2.65 -9.69 -19.09
N VAL A 80 3.96 -9.83 -18.96
CA VAL A 80 4.73 -9.45 -17.78
C VAL A 80 5.65 -8.29 -18.12
N ILE A 81 5.46 -7.17 -17.49
CA ILE A 81 6.36 -6.02 -17.63
C ILE A 81 7.54 -6.20 -16.66
N VAL A 82 8.75 -5.92 -17.12
CA VAL A 82 9.92 -5.98 -16.25
C VAL A 82 9.96 -4.73 -15.37
N GLY A 83 9.91 -4.91 -14.04
CA GLY A 83 10.02 -3.84 -13.08
C GLY A 83 11.45 -3.52 -12.65
N ASN A 84 11.62 -2.50 -11.79
CA ASN A 84 12.94 -2.13 -11.31
C ASN A 84 13.54 -3.14 -10.33
N HIS A 85 12.71 -3.91 -9.61
CA HIS A 85 13.16 -5.00 -8.76
C HIS A 85 13.47 -6.30 -9.53
N ASP A 86 13.00 -6.42 -10.77
CA ASP A 86 13.33 -7.52 -11.66
C ASP A 86 14.62 -7.24 -12.45
N SER A 87 14.94 -5.96 -12.70
CA SER A 87 16.05 -5.52 -13.53
C SER A 87 17.38 -5.55 -12.79
N TYR A 88 18.45 -6.04 -13.43
CA TYR A 88 19.80 -5.97 -12.87
C TYR A 88 20.32 -4.53 -12.78
N TYR A 89 20.13 -3.75 -13.86
CA TYR A 89 20.55 -2.35 -13.90
C TYR A 89 19.43 -1.40 -13.46
N ASN A 90 19.82 -0.26 -12.88
CA ASN A 90 18.85 0.75 -12.44
C ASN A 90 18.23 1.56 -13.59
N TYR A 91 18.72 1.44 -14.80
CA TYR A 91 18.40 2.30 -15.94
C TYR A 91 17.92 1.55 -17.17
N ASP A 92 17.92 0.22 -17.16
CA ASP A 92 17.35 -0.60 -18.24
C ASP A 92 16.92 -1.98 -17.72
N ALA A 93 16.03 -2.63 -18.46
CA ALA A 93 15.45 -3.91 -18.14
C ALA A 93 16.03 -5.08 -18.97
N SER A 94 17.07 -4.88 -19.79
CA SER A 94 17.61 -5.87 -20.74
C SER A 94 18.17 -7.13 -20.07
N ILE A 95 18.73 -6.98 -18.87
CA ILE A 95 19.14 -8.11 -18.02
C ILE A 95 18.21 -8.15 -16.81
N ASN A 96 17.40 -9.18 -16.70
CA ASN A 96 16.37 -9.25 -15.68
C ASN A 96 16.17 -10.70 -15.15
N SER A 97 15.53 -10.79 -14.00
CA SER A 97 15.27 -12.04 -13.29
C SER A 97 14.18 -12.91 -13.94
N LEU A 98 13.46 -12.38 -14.94
CA LEU A 98 12.36 -13.07 -15.61
C LEU A 98 12.82 -13.91 -16.81
N GLU A 99 14.11 -13.90 -17.14
CA GLU A 99 14.71 -14.66 -18.23
C GLU A 99 14.28 -16.14 -18.26
N PRO A 100 14.18 -16.87 -17.11
CA PRO A 100 13.73 -18.27 -17.11
C PRO A 100 12.31 -18.49 -17.64
N PHE A 101 11.47 -17.45 -17.69
CA PHE A 101 10.08 -17.54 -18.11
C PHE A 101 9.84 -17.18 -19.59
N LYS A 102 10.85 -16.63 -20.29
CA LYS A 102 10.74 -16.20 -21.70
C LYS A 102 10.34 -17.34 -22.65
N ASN A 103 10.65 -18.59 -22.30
CA ASN A 103 10.33 -19.77 -23.12
C ASN A 103 8.97 -20.40 -22.76
N ARG A 104 8.21 -19.87 -21.81
CA ARG A 104 6.86 -20.36 -21.52
C ARG A 104 5.88 -19.86 -22.59
N PRO A 105 5.10 -20.73 -23.24
CA PRO A 105 4.31 -20.34 -24.42
C PRO A 105 3.16 -19.38 -24.10
N ASN A 106 2.75 -19.33 -22.83
CA ASN A 106 1.67 -18.46 -22.35
C ASN A 106 2.17 -17.16 -21.70
N ILE A 107 3.49 -16.95 -21.59
CA ILE A 107 4.08 -15.77 -20.95
C ILE A 107 4.85 -14.96 -22.00
N ARG A 108 4.56 -13.67 -22.07
CA ARG A 108 5.32 -12.70 -22.85
C ARG A 108 5.96 -11.69 -21.92
N ILE A 109 7.29 -11.60 -21.96
CA ILE A 109 8.05 -10.65 -21.14
C ILE A 109 8.31 -9.38 -21.94
N HIS A 110 8.03 -8.23 -21.32
CA HIS A 110 8.25 -6.89 -21.87
C HIS A 110 9.40 -6.21 -21.11
N ASP A 111 10.63 -6.44 -21.56
CA ASP A 111 11.87 -5.84 -21.05
C ASP A 111 12.31 -4.61 -21.84
N GLU A 112 11.73 -4.38 -22.99
CA GLU A 112 11.87 -3.18 -23.83
C GLU A 112 10.49 -2.71 -24.30
N VAL A 113 10.46 -1.64 -25.12
CA VAL A 113 9.21 -1.16 -25.70
C VAL A 113 8.68 -2.15 -26.70
N THR A 114 7.49 -2.67 -26.46
CA THR A 114 6.79 -3.56 -27.38
C THR A 114 5.43 -2.96 -27.76
N ILE A 115 5.03 -3.20 -29.00
CA ILE A 115 3.80 -2.64 -29.57
C ILE A 115 2.90 -3.80 -29.95
N ASP A 116 1.65 -3.74 -29.49
CA ASP A 116 0.57 -4.64 -29.88
C ASP A 116 -0.60 -3.77 -30.38
N ASN A 117 -0.69 -3.59 -31.70
CA ASN A 117 -1.59 -2.66 -32.36
C ASN A 117 -1.42 -1.20 -31.85
N ASP A 118 -2.38 -0.68 -31.09
CA ASP A 118 -2.37 0.66 -30.50
C ASP A 118 -2.05 0.65 -28.99
N ILE A 119 -1.56 -0.49 -28.49
CA ILE A 119 -1.14 -0.71 -27.11
C ILE A 119 0.39 -0.76 -27.04
N VAL A 120 0.97 -0.02 -26.12
CA VAL A 120 2.40 -0.03 -25.86
C VAL A 120 2.66 -0.61 -24.47
N PHE A 121 3.61 -1.55 -24.42
CA PHE A 121 4.18 -2.10 -23.17
C PHE A 121 5.61 -1.62 -23.03
N ALA A 122 6.02 -1.22 -21.83
CA ALA A 122 7.38 -0.75 -21.58
C ALA A 122 7.91 -1.20 -20.22
N GLY A 123 9.05 -1.88 -20.24
CA GLY A 123 9.80 -2.24 -19.04
C GLY A 123 10.44 -1.05 -18.37
N TRP A 124 11.03 -1.30 -17.20
CA TRP A 124 11.76 -0.30 -16.42
C TRP A 124 12.91 0.36 -17.21
N GLY A 125 13.14 1.64 -16.95
CA GLY A 125 14.21 2.42 -17.59
C GLY A 125 13.87 2.95 -18.97
N VAL A 126 12.63 2.73 -19.47
CA VAL A 126 12.18 3.33 -20.73
C VAL A 126 12.31 4.85 -20.68
N LYS A 127 12.73 5.45 -21.81
CA LYS A 127 12.78 6.91 -21.97
C LYS A 127 11.57 7.40 -22.75
N LEU A 128 11.11 8.63 -22.46
CA LEU A 128 9.93 9.21 -23.08
C LEU A 128 10.04 9.25 -24.63
N GLU A 129 11.23 9.55 -25.15
CA GLU A 129 11.49 9.57 -26.60
C GLU A 129 11.34 8.22 -27.30
N ASN A 130 11.39 7.12 -26.56
CA ASN A 130 11.22 5.76 -27.10
C ASN A 130 9.76 5.29 -27.07
N ILE A 131 8.86 6.05 -26.47
CA ILE A 131 7.45 5.70 -26.39
C ILE A 131 6.73 6.26 -27.63
N PRO A 132 6.25 5.41 -28.55
CA PRO A 132 5.49 5.89 -29.70
C PRO A 132 4.08 6.34 -29.27
N PRO A 133 3.40 7.19 -30.06
CA PRO A 133 1.99 7.49 -29.83
C PRO A 133 1.15 6.22 -29.79
N CYS A 134 0.27 6.11 -28.78
CA CYS A 134 -0.55 4.93 -28.56
C CYS A 134 -1.92 5.31 -27.96
N ARG A 135 -2.83 4.34 -27.93
CA ARG A 135 -4.10 4.49 -27.21
C ARG A 135 -3.98 4.05 -25.77
N LEU A 136 -3.32 2.94 -25.53
CA LEU A 136 -3.06 2.40 -24.19
C LEU A 136 -1.57 2.24 -23.93
N PHE A 137 -1.16 2.58 -22.74
CA PHE A 137 0.21 2.36 -22.27
C PHE A 137 0.19 1.54 -20.98
N PHE A 138 0.92 0.44 -20.97
CA PHE A 138 1.22 -0.36 -19.79
C PHE A 138 2.72 -0.28 -19.51
N GLY A 139 3.10 0.06 -18.28
CA GLY A 139 4.50 0.25 -17.96
C GLY A 139 4.82 -0.02 -16.50
N HIS A 140 6.13 0.08 -16.20
CA HIS A 140 6.63 0.14 -14.83
C HIS A 140 7.54 1.37 -14.75
N ILE A 141 6.98 2.51 -14.34
CA ILE A 141 7.61 3.83 -14.52
C ILE A 141 7.45 4.72 -13.28
N ASP A 142 8.42 5.63 -13.12
CA ASP A 142 8.30 6.77 -12.21
C ASP A 142 7.51 7.91 -12.85
N VAL A 143 6.57 8.53 -12.11
CA VAL A 143 5.90 9.77 -12.52
C VAL A 143 5.92 10.78 -11.39
N VAL A 144 6.38 11.99 -11.70
CA VAL A 144 6.44 13.12 -10.75
C VAL A 144 5.07 13.43 -10.17
N GLY A 145 5.04 13.72 -8.89
CA GLY A 145 3.84 14.18 -8.21
C GLY A 145 2.94 13.08 -7.64
N TYR A 146 3.21 11.81 -7.94
CA TYR A 146 2.50 10.69 -7.34
C TYR A 146 3.09 10.28 -6.00
N GLU A 147 2.31 9.63 -5.17
CA GLU A 147 2.71 9.17 -3.84
C GLU A 147 3.55 7.89 -3.95
N LEU A 148 4.81 7.95 -3.50
CA LEU A 148 5.72 6.79 -3.39
C LEU A 148 5.29 5.89 -2.23
N THR A 149 5.12 6.51 -1.07
CA THR A 149 4.60 5.95 0.16
C THR A 149 3.78 7.03 0.84
N LYS A 150 2.94 6.68 1.77
CA LYS A 150 2.03 7.58 2.46
C LYS A 150 2.71 8.87 2.92
N GLY A 151 2.28 9.99 2.33
CA GLY A 151 2.81 11.33 2.61
C GLY A 151 4.12 11.68 1.90
N LYS A 152 4.72 10.80 1.11
CA LYS A 152 5.97 11.06 0.37
C LYS A 152 5.71 11.09 -1.14
N ILE A 153 5.77 12.28 -1.72
CA ILE A 153 5.53 12.54 -3.15
C ILE A 153 6.81 12.39 -3.96
N SER A 154 6.74 11.71 -5.10
CA SER A 154 7.85 11.57 -6.05
C SER A 154 8.23 12.92 -6.67
N GLN A 155 9.53 13.17 -6.71
CA GLN A 155 10.15 14.32 -7.38
C GLN A 155 10.88 13.93 -8.68
N HIS A 156 10.88 12.62 -9.00
CA HIS A 156 11.60 12.02 -10.12
C HIS A 156 10.67 11.31 -11.09
N GLY A 157 11.14 11.07 -12.31
CA GLY A 157 10.41 10.34 -13.34
C GLY A 157 9.78 11.24 -14.41
N PHE A 158 8.83 10.69 -15.13
CA PHE A 158 8.14 11.42 -16.19
C PHE A 158 7.24 12.53 -15.63
N LYS A 159 7.09 13.60 -16.37
CA LYS A 159 5.96 14.50 -16.14
C LYS A 159 4.70 13.87 -16.75
N GLY A 160 3.70 13.61 -15.92
CA GLY A 160 2.47 12.94 -16.37
C GLY A 160 1.83 13.62 -17.59
N ALA A 161 1.81 14.96 -17.62
CA ALA A 161 1.28 15.69 -18.77
C ALA A 161 2.07 15.49 -20.08
N GLU A 162 3.40 15.22 -20.00
CA GLU A 162 4.22 14.95 -21.20
C GLU A 162 3.95 13.53 -21.71
N LEU A 163 3.89 12.53 -20.83
CA LEU A 163 3.50 11.16 -21.20
C LEU A 163 2.11 11.12 -21.81
N MET A 164 1.13 11.81 -21.21
CA MET A 164 -0.26 11.80 -21.68
C MET A 164 -0.48 12.54 -23.01
N LYS A 165 0.51 13.28 -23.54
CA LYS A 165 0.47 13.77 -24.92
C LYS A 165 0.69 12.65 -25.94
N LEU A 166 1.43 11.61 -25.57
CA LEU A 166 1.67 10.43 -26.41
C LEU A 166 0.53 9.41 -26.34
N VAL A 167 -0.24 9.43 -25.23
CA VAL A 167 -1.30 8.46 -24.98
C VAL A 167 -2.66 9.10 -25.17
N SER A 168 -3.47 8.55 -26.11
CA SER A 168 -4.79 9.08 -26.43
C SER A 168 -5.91 8.58 -25.50
N GLY A 169 -5.71 7.46 -24.80
CA GLY A 169 -6.70 6.83 -23.93
C GLY A 169 -6.28 6.77 -22.46
N ALA A 170 -5.53 5.74 -22.04
CA ALA A 170 -5.20 5.51 -20.64
C ALA A 170 -3.78 4.99 -20.44
N VAL A 171 -3.24 5.25 -19.25
CA VAL A 171 -1.98 4.69 -18.74
C VAL A 171 -2.27 3.88 -17.48
N PHE A 172 -1.78 2.63 -17.44
CA PHE A 172 -1.73 1.80 -16.24
C PHE A 172 -0.29 1.39 -15.96
N THR A 173 0.16 1.54 -14.72
CA THR A 173 1.55 1.29 -14.37
C THR A 173 1.70 0.68 -12.97
N GLY A 174 2.74 -0.12 -12.79
CA GLY A 174 3.26 -0.55 -11.49
C GLY A 174 4.25 0.47 -10.91
N HIS A 175 5.04 0.06 -9.93
CA HIS A 175 6.10 0.74 -9.20
C HIS A 175 5.66 1.41 -7.89
N TYR A 176 4.59 2.18 -7.85
CA TYR A 176 4.12 2.76 -6.59
C TYR A 176 3.03 1.88 -5.98
N HIS A 177 3.28 1.41 -4.74
CA HIS A 177 2.46 0.39 -4.09
C HIS A 177 1.10 0.89 -3.63
N HIS A 178 0.92 2.23 -3.51
CA HIS A 178 -0.37 2.82 -3.19
C HIS A 178 -1.21 3.01 -4.46
N PRO A 179 -2.42 2.42 -4.56
CA PRO A 179 -3.29 2.58 -5.72
C PRO A 179 -3.77 4.02 -5.85
N GLN A 180 -3.43 4.68 -6.96
CA GLN A 180 -3.76 6.09 -7.16
C GLN A 180 -3.97 6.42 -8.64
N THR A 181 -4.89 7.32 -8.92
CA THR A 181 -5.22 7.75 -10.29
C THR A 181 -5.28 9.26 -10.38
N ARG A 182 -4.67 9.81 -11.41
CA ARG A 182 -4.83 11.22 -11.78
C ARG A 182 -5.32 11.32 -13.21
N TYR A 183 -6.00 12.41 -13.52
CA TYR A 183 -6.57 12.65 -14.83
C TYR A 183 -5.86 13.82 -15.52
N TYR A 184 -5.52 13.62 -16.77
CA TYR A 184 -4.92 14.63 -17.66
C TYR A 184 -5.82 14.77 -18.89
N ASP A 185 -6.47 15.91 -19.05
CA ASP A 185 -7.47 16.14 -20.10
C ASP A 185 -8.54 15.02 -20.18
N GLY A 186 -9.01 14.59 -19.00
CA GLY A 186 -10.01 13.52 -18.87
C GLY A 186 -9.47 12.09 -19.01
N LYS A 187 -8.20 11.89 -19.34
CA LYS A 187 -7.57 10.58 -19.52
C LYS A 187 -6.87 10.12 -18.22
N PRO A 188 -7.10 8.88 -17.76
CA PRO A 188 -6.49 8.39 -16.53
C PRO A 188 -5.03 7.98 -16.73
N LEU A 189 -4.20 8.33 -15.74
CA LEU A 189 -2.91 7.73 -15.45
C LEU A 189 -3.03 7.07 -14.08
N CYS A 190 -3.02 5.74 -14.07
CA CYS A 190 -3.34 4.91 -12.92
C CYS A 190 -2.16 4.06 -12.49
N TYR A 191 -1.70 4.23 -11.24
CA TYR A 191 -0.92 3.25 -10.52
C TYR A 191 -1.87 2.23 -9.89
N THR A 192 -1.72 0.95 -10.24
CA THR A 192 -2.61 -0.10 -9.73
C THR A 192 -2.30 -0.47 -8.28
N GLY A 193 -1.08 -0.14 -7.82
CA GLY A 193 -0.58 -0.52 -6.52
C GLY A 193 -0.03 -1.94 -6.47
N SER A 194 0.44 -2.38 -5.31
CA SER A 194 0.90 -3.74 -5.12
C SER A 194 -0.25 -4.74 -5.03
N ALA A 195 0.01 -6.00 -5.38
CA ALA A 195 -0.95 -7.10 -5.37
C ALA A 195 -1.60 -7.34 -4.00
N TYR A 196 -0.81 -7.20 -2.95
CA TYR A 196 -1.19 -7.31 -1.54
C TYR A 196 -0.33 -6.36 -0.70
N ALA A 197 -0.64 -6.22 0.58
CA ALA A 197 0.15 -5.39 1.49
C ALA A 197 1.54 -6.02 1.71
N LEU A 198 2.60 -5.26 1.49
CA LEU A 198 3.99 -5.73 1.51
C LEU A 198 4.68 -5.46 2.85
N ASN A 199 4.38 -4.35 3.48
CA ASN A 199 5.03 -3.93 4.72
C ASN A 199 4.19 -2.90 5.49
N TRP A 200 4.72 -2.37 6.60
CA TRP A 200 4.04 -1.43 7.47
C TRP A 200 3.72 -0.06 6.84
N ASN A 201 4.28 0.27 5.68
CA ASN A 201 3.86 1.47 4.94
C ASN A 201 2.49 1.30 4.28
N ASP A 202 2.04 0.05 4.10
CA ASP A 202 0.74 -0.30 3.53
C ASP A 202 -0.38 -0.41 4.58
N VAL A 203 -0.15 0.05 5.82
CA VAL A 203 -1.17 0.03 6.89
C VAL A 203 -2.44 0.72 6.42
N ASN A 204 -3.57 0.02 6.53
CA ASN A 204 -4.90 0.45 6.12
C ASN A 204 -5.05 0.72 4.61
N ASP A 205 -4.08 0.38 3.78
CA ASP A 205 -4.22 0.45 2.32
C ASP A 205 -5.08 -0.70 1.82
N LYS A 206 -6.01 -0.38 0.93
CA LYS A 206 -6.74 -1.38 0.16
C LYS A 206 -5.97 -1.70 -1.10
N LYS A 207 -5.85 -2.99 -1.41
CA LYS A 207 -5.19 -3.49 -2.60
C LYS A 207 -6.21 -4.05 -3.58
N TYR A 208 -5.95 -3.93 -4.88
CA TYR A 208 -6.92 -4.25 -5.92
C TYR A 208 -6.28 -4.98 -7.09
N ILE A 209 -7.11 -5.75 -7.80
CA ILE A 209 -6.93 -6.08 -9.21
C ILE A 209 -7.91 -5.24 -10.03
N TYR A 210 -7.64 -5.09 -11.33
CA TYR A 210 -8.46 -4.27 -12.20
C TYR A 210 -8.90 -5.10 -13.40
N ILE A 211 -10.18 -5.11 -13.70
CA ILE A 211 -10.71 -5.62 -14.95
C ILE A 211 -10.87 -4.44 -15.89
N LEU A 212 -10.08 -4.41 -16.94
CA LEU A 212 -10.09 -3.37 -17.95
C LEU A 212 -10.72 -3.89 -19.25
N ASP A 213 -11.68 -3.17 -19.77
CA ASP A 213 -12.22 -3.40 -21.11
C ASP A 213 -11.35 -2.61 -22.11
N LEU A 214 -10.69 -3.35 -23.02
CA LEU A 214 -9.76 -2.75 -23.97
C LEU A 214 -10.44 -1.91 -25.05
N ASP A 215 -11.73 -2.10 -25.31
CA ASP A 215 -12.47 -1.33 -26.31
C ASP A 215 -12.96 0.00 -25.75
N THR A 216 -13.57 -0.03 -24.56
CA THR A 216 -14.19 1.15 -23.94
C THR A 216 -13.25 1.91 -23.01
N LEU A 217 -12.15 1.29 -22.54
CA LEU A 217 -11.23 1.77 -21.51
C LEU A 217 -11.88 1.93 -20.13
N GLU A 218 -13.10 1.43 -19.96
CA GLU A 218 -13.72 1.34 -18.63
C GLU A 218 -13.04 0.24 -17.80
N TYR A 219 -12.86 0.50 -16.52
CA TYR A 219 -12.28 -0.49 -15.62
C TYR A 219 -13.03 -0.60 -14.30
N THR A 220 -13.04 -1.79 -13.76
CA THR A 220 -13.60 -2.12 -12.44
C THR A 220 -12.50 -2.58 -11.51
N LYS A 221 -12.54 -2.12 -10.24
CA LYS A 221 -11.62 -2.55 -9.18
C LYS A 221 -12.26 -3.67 -8.36
N ILE A 222 -11.51 -4.74 -8.15
CA ILE A 222 -11.88 -5.81 -7.21
C ILE A 222 -10.90 -5.79 -6.05
N GLU A 223 -11.39 -5.56 -4.83
CA GLU A 223 -10.56 -5.49 -3.63
C GLU A 223 -9.99 -6.87 -3.29
N ASN A 224 -8.69 -6.95 -3.06
CA ASN A 224 -8.05 -8.12 -2.49
C ASN A 224 -8.35 -8.22 -1.00
N THR A 225 -9.31 -9.04 -0.64
CA THR A 225 -9.72 -9.29 0.74
C THR A 225 -9.17 -10.61 1.30
N ILE A 226 -8.47 -11.41 0.47
CA ILE A 226 -7.98 -12.73 0.85
C ILE A 226 -6.57 -12.72 1.43
N SER A 227 -5.76 -11.72 1.07
CA SER A 227 -4.37 -11.60 1.52
C SER A 227 -4.27 -10.93 2.89
N PRO A 228 -3.24 -11.32 3.69
CA PRO A 228 -2.96 -10.65 4.96
C PRO A 228 -2.71 -9.16 4.81
N ARG A 229 -3.12 -8.39 5.81
CA ARG A 229 -2.91 -6.93 5.90
C ARG A 229 -2.07 -6.59 7.11
N PHE A 230 -1.58 -5.36 7.15
CA PHE A 230 -0.93 -4.74 8.30
C PHE A 230 -1.95 -3.85 9.02
N ILE A 231 -2.23 -4.17 10.29
CA ILE A 231 -3.33 -3.56 11.05
C ILE A 231 -2.77 -2.94 12.34
N ASN A 232 -3.17 -1.72 12.62
CA ASN A 232 -2.95 -1.08 13.91
C ASN A 232 -4.17 -1.31 14.81
N ILE A 233 -3.94 -1.81 16.01
CA ILE A 233 -4.93 -2.01 17.07
C ILE A 233 -4.69 -0.97 18.15
N ILE A 234 -5.68 -0.15 18.42
CA ILE A 234 -5.66 0.90 19.44
C ILE A 234 -6.76 0.73 20.50
N SER A 235 -7.78 -0.08 20.18
CA SER A 235 -8.93 -0.34 21.05
C SER A 235 -9.38 -1.80 20.93
N GLU A 236 -10.30 -2.22 21.81
CA GLU A 236 -10.90 -3.55 21.75
C GLU A 236 -11.79 -3.75 20.51
N GLU A 237 -12.37 -2.69 19.99
CA GLU A 237 -13.22 -2.71 18.80
C GLU A 237 -12.44 -3.13 17.55
N ASP A 238 -11.12 -2.90 17.54
CA ASP A 238 -10.24 -3.26 16.44
C ASP A 238 -9.84 -4.76 16.46
N LEU A 239 -9.98 -5.45 17.61
CA LEU A 239 -9.49 -6.82 17.79
C LEU A 239 -9.96 -7.83 16.73
N PRO A 240 -11.21 -7.80 16.24
CA PRO A 240 -11.65 -8.70 15.18
C PRO A 240 -10.88 -8.57 13.88
N MET A 241 -10.28 -7.38 13.61
CA MET A 241 -9.47 -7.13 12.42
C MET A 241 -8.13 -7.87 12.46
N ALA A 242 -7.73 -8.39 13.62
CA ALA A 242 -6.44 -9.07 13.79
C ALA A 242 -6.37 -10.44 13.10
N LYS A 243 -7.53 -11.07 12.80
CA LYS A 243 -7.58 -12.44 12.27
C LYS A 243 -6.80 -12.56 10.96
N ASN A 244 -5.81 -13.46 10.96
CA ASN A 244 -4.94 -13.72 9.80
C ASN A 244 -4.18 -12.47 9.29
N ASN A 245 -3.91 -11.48 10.15
CA ASN A 245 -3.21 -10.26 9.80
C ASN A 245 -1.95 -10.04 10.65
N PHE A 246 -1.04 -9.18 10.16
CA PHE A 246 0.08 -8.66 10.93
C PHE A 246 -0.42 -7.50 11.79
N VAL A 247 -0.11 -7.51 13.08
CA VAL A 247 -0.68 -6.56 14.03
C VAL A 247 0.37 -5.79 14.81
N HIS A 248 0.20 -4.46 14.85
CA HIS A 248 0.81 -3.61 15.87
C HIS A 248 -0.25 -3.15 16.85
N ILE A 249 -0.04 -3.41 18.15
CA ILE A 249 -0.85 -2.87 19.23
C ILE A 249 -0.20 -1.58 19.69
N HIS A 250 -0.90 -0.46 19.56
CA HIS A 250 -0.46 0.84 19.98
C HIS A 250 -1.18 1.27 21.26
N SER A 251 -0.46 1.71 22.28
CA SER A 251 -1.03 2.27 23.49
C SER A 251 -0.07 3.27 24.14
N THR A 252 -0.62 4.22 24.89
CA THR A 252 0.12 5.08 25.81
C THR A 252 0.08 4.55 27.24
N ASN A 253 -0.68 3.45 27.48
CA ASN A 253 -0.84 2.82 28.79
C ASN A 253 -0.42 1.35 28.70
N ARG A 254 0.57 0.95 29.52
CA ARG A 254 1.13 -0.41 29.54
C ARG A 254 0.08 -1.46 29.91
N ASN A 255 -0.75 -1.22 30.93
CA ASN A 255 -1.75 -2.19 31.36
C ASN A 255 -2.79 -2.45 30.26
N LYS A 256 -3.26 -1.38 29.59
CA LYS A 256 -4.17 -1.51 28.43
C LYS A 256 -3.51 -2.27 27.28
N MET A 257 -2.23 -2.05 27.03
CA MET A 257 -1.49 -2.75 25.98
C MET A 257 -1.40 -4.25 26.28
N GLU A 258 -1.10 -4.63 27.53
CA GLU A 258 -1.02 -6.02 27.99
C GLU A 258 -2.39 -6.70 27.90
N GLU A 259 -3.46 -6.01 28.28
CA GLU A 259 -4.84 -6.48 28.15
C GLU A 259 -5.23 -6.74 26.67
N LEU A 260 -4.96 -5.80 25.78
CA LEU A 260 -5.20 -5.97 24.35
C LEU A 260 -4.37 -7.12 23.77
N GLN A 261 -3.10 -7.27 24.21
CA GLN A 261 -2.21 -8.35 23.77
C GLN A 261 -2.70 -9.73 24.22
N GLU A 262 -3.38 -9.82 25.35
CA GLU A 262 -3.96 -11.08 25.82
C GLU A 262 -5.25 -11.41 25.07
N LYS A 263 -6.14 -10.44 24.92
CA LYS A 263 -7.43 -10.59 24.22
C LYS A 263 -7.27 -10.91 22.73
N ILE A 264 -6.23 -10.36 22.06
CA ILE A 264 -6.05 -10.51 20.60
C ILE A 264 -5.74 -11.94 20.18
N ARG A 265 -5.17 -12.77 21.08
CA ARG A 265 -4.72 -14.13 20.76
C ARG A 265 -5.85 -15.04 20.22
N ILE A 266 -7.09 -14.84 20.67
CA ILE A 266 -8.24 -15.63 20.19
C ILE A 266 -8.56 -15.37 18.70
N TYR A 267 -8.06 -14.28 18.13
CA TYR A 267 -8.24 -13.93 16.71
C TYR A 267 -7.15 -14.50 15.80
N GLU A 268 -6.17 -15.21 16.36
CA GLU A 268 -5.09 -15.88 15.60
C GLU A 268 -4.36 -14.95 14.61
N PRO A 269 -3.79 -13.81 15.06
CA PRO A 269 -2.98 -12.97 14.19
C PRO A 269 -1.70 -13.70 13.76
N ILE A 270 -1.21 -13.37 12.57
CA ILE A 270 0.06 -13.91 12.02
C ILE A 270 1.25 -13.49 12.90
N GLN A 271 1.25 -12.21 13.30
CA GLN A 271 2.29 -11.64 14.14
C GLN A 271 1.71 -10.52 15.00
N ILE A 272 2.19 -10.43 16.23
CA ILE A 272 1.86 -9.34 17.15
C ILE A 272 3.14 -8.62 17.52
N LYS A 273 3.12 -7.29 17.42
CA LYS A 273 4.12 -6.39 18.00
C LYS A 273 3.43 -5.33 18.84
N THR A 274 3.96 -5.02 20.01
CA THR A 274 3.46 -3.96 20.87
C THR A 274 4.32 -2.71 20.73
N ILE A 275 3.68 -1.55 20.70
CA ILE A 275 4.32 -0.23 20.59
C ILE A 275 3.74 0.65 21.68
N LEU A 276 4.55 0.89 22.72
CA LEU A 276 4.20 1.81 23.78
C LEU A 276 4.67 3.22 23.38
N HIS A 277 3.74 4.14 23.30
CA HIS A 277 4.03 5.54 23.03
C HIS A 277 4.18 6.29 24.35
N GLU A 278 5.23 7.04 24.48
CA GLU A 278 5.36 8.04 25.55
C GLU A 278 4.53 9.26 25.10
N LYS A 279 3.57 9.66 25.93
CA LYS A 279 2.87 10.92 25.73
C LYS A 279 3.85 12.07 25.99
N ASN A 280 3.99 12.98 25.05
CA ASN A 280 4.73 14.20 25.31
C ASN A 280 3.88 15.16 26.17
N ILE A 281 4.54 16.11 26.83
CA ILE A 281 3.88 17.05 27.75
C ILE A 281 2.87 17.96 26.99
N GLU A 282 3.14 18.27 25.73
CA GLU A 282 2.26 19.09 24.88
C GLU A 282 0.96 18.36 24.54
N GLU A 283 1.03 17.07 24.14
CA GLU A 283 -0.16 16.24 23.88
C GLU A 283 -1.02 16.05 25.13
N LEU A 284 -0.38 15.87 26.31
CA LEU A 284 -1.08 15.78 27.59
C LEU A 284 -1.77 17.09 27.96
N ALA A 285 -1.13 18.22 27.68
CA ALA A 285 -1.69 19.55 27.91
C ALA A 285 -2.85 19.84 26.95
N GLU A 286 -2.75 19.46 25.69
CA GLU A 286 -3.84 19.59 24.71
C GLU A 286 -5.05 18.72 25.08
N GLU A 287 -4.86 17.45 25.45
CA GLU A 287 -5.94 16.55 25.91
C GLU A 287 -6.63 17.11 27.17
N ALA A 288 -5.84 17.60 28.14
CA ALA A 288 -6.36 18.23 29.35
C ALA A 288 -7.19 19.46 28.99
N THR A 289 -6.67 20.33 28.12
CA THR A 289 -7.36 21.56 27.67
C THR A 289 -8.65 21.23 26.93
N GLN A 290 -8.67 20.23 26.05
CA GLN A 290 -9.85 19.85 25.29
C GLN A 290 -10.93 19.20 26.17
N THR A 291 -10.52 18.40 27.15
CA THR A 291 -11.43 17.81 28.15
C THR A 291 -12.07 18.90 29.00
N LEU A 292 -11.28 19.89 29.41
CA LEU A 292 -11.73 21.03 30.19
C LEU A 292 -12.69 21.94 29.39
N GLN A 293 -12.41 22.20 28.11
CA GLN A 293 -13.34 22.95 27.24
C GLN A 293 -14.70 22.25 27.10
N ASN A 294 -14.70 20.92 27.05
CA ASN A 294 -15.96 20.14 27.01
C ASN A 294 -16.72 20.20 28.35
N MET A 295 -16.00 20.22 29.47
CA MET A 295 -16.60 20.40 30.81
C MET A 295 -17.14 21.83 31.02
N VAL A 296 -16.43 22.86 30.56
CA VAL A 296 -16.83 24.28 30.67
C VAL A 296 -18.08 24.61 29.91
N LYS A 297 -18.38 23.96 28.80
CA LYS A 297 -19.67 24.10 28.10
C LYS A 297 -20.87 23.72 28.96
N SER A 298 -20.65 23.03 30.07
CA SER A 298 -21.68 22.60 31.03
C SER A 298 -21.73 23.43 32.32
N PHE A 299 -20.81 24.41 32.55
CA PHE A 299 -20.73 25.20 33.78
C PHE A 299 -20.63 26.69 33.49
N THR A 300 -21.56 27.45 34.01
CA THR A 300 -21.51 28.92 34.11
C THR A 300 -20.82 29.31 35.41
N ALA A 301 -19.72 30.06 35.31
CA ALA A 301 -18.96 30.72 36.39
C ALA A 301 -18.13 29.78 37.32
N VAL A 302 -16.98 29.33 36.84
CA VAL A 302 -15.96 28.70 37.69
C VAL A 302 -14.57 29.27 37.33
N ASP A 303 -13.72 29.44 38.37
CA ASP A 303 -12.29 29.77 38.18
C ASP A 303 -11.58 28.62 37.42
N MET A 304 -11.27 28.85 36.17
CA MET A 304 -10.71 27.83 35.28
C MET A 304 -9.30 27.40 35.66
N GLU A 305 -8.52 28.27 36.28
CA GLU A 305 -7.17 27.88 36.74
C GLU A 305 -7.26 26.85 37.88
N SER A 306 -8.25 26.98 38.74
CA SER A 306 -8.55 26.00 39.80
C SER A 306 -9.00 24.64 39.21
N VAL A 307 -9.89 24.68 38.21
CA VAL A 307 -10.40 23.48 37.55
C VAL A 307 -9.28 22.72 36.80
N ILE A 308 -8.41 23.45 36.10
CA ILE A 308 -7.21 22.87 35.44
C ILE A 308 -6.33 22.22 36.48
N SER A 309 -6.07 22.87 37.58
CA SER A 309 -5.24 22.36 38.66
C SER A 309 -5.79 21.06 39.22
N ASP A 310 -7.06 21.05 39.61
CA ASP A 310 -7.74 19.89 40.20
C ASP A 310 -7.81 18.69 39.23
N PHE A 311 -8.01 18.96 37.93
CA PHE A 311 -8.05 17.93 36.92
C PHE A 311 -6.69 17.25 36.74
N VAL A 312 -5.62 18.05 36.62
CA VAL A 312 -4.26 17.52 36.45
C VAL A 312 -3.78 16.76 37.70
N ASP A 313 -4.19 17.21 38.90
CA ASP A 313 -3.85 16.49 40.15
C ASP A 313 -4.46 15.10 40.24
N ARG A 314 -5.60 14.87 39.60
CA ARG A 314 -6.29 13.55 39.53
C ARG A 314 -5.73 12.62 38.48
N MET A 315 -4.81 13.05 37.62
CA MET A 315 -4.15 12.19 36.64
C MET A 315 -3.22 11.20 37.35
N ALA A 316 -3.61 9.93 37.40
CA ALA A 316 -2.94 8.89 38.19
C ALA A 316 -1.57 8.45 37.66
N ASN A 317 -1.22 8.82 36.42
CA ASN A 317 -0.05 8.27 35.70
C ASN A 317 1.10 9.28 35.55
N LEU A 318 1.06 10.43 36.23
CA LEU A 318 2.07 11.48 36.14
C LEU A 318 2.78 11.67 37.48
N SER A 319 4.09 11.89 37.45
CA SER A 319 4.86 12.38 38.60
C SER A 319 4.48 13.81 38.94
N ASP A 320 4.81 14.25 40.18
CA ASP A 320 4.49 15.62 40.63
C ASP A 320 5.16 16.70 39.74
N GLU A 321 6.36 16.42 39.23
CA GLU A 321 7.06 17.34 38.30
C GLU A 321 6.37 17.43 36.94
N GLU A 322 5.89 16.33 36.40
CA GLU A 322 5.13 16.30 35.16
C GLU A 322 3.77 16.96 35.31
N LYS A 323 3.06 16.72 36.41
CA LYS A 323 1.82 17.41 36.75
C LYS A 323 2.01 18.93 36.79
N HIS A 324 3.09 19.39 37.42
CA HIS A 324 3.40 20.81 37.48
C HIS A 324 3.61 21.41 36.07
N LYS A 325 4.34 20.75 35.19
CA LYS A 325 4.57 21.19 33.81
C LYS A 325 3.29 21.21 33.00
N VAL A 326 2.46 20.17 33.09
CA VAL A 326 1.15 20.07 32.40
C VAL A 326 0.21 21.17 32.86
N LYS A 327 0.16 21.51 34.17
CA LYS A 327 -0.64 22.61 34.68
C LYS A 327 -0.25 23.94 34.06
N LEU A 328 1.04 24.26 34.09
CA LEU A 328 1.56 25.52 33.55
C LEU A 328 1.25 25.68 32.07
N GLU A 329 1.45 24.64 31.27
CA GLU A 329 1.20 24.72 29.82
C GLU A 329 -0.32 24.78 29.50
N SER A 330 -1.15 24.03 30.22
CA SER A 330 -2.61 24.10 30.09
C SER A 330 -3.19 25.46 30.44
N ILE A 331 -2.71 26.09 31.51
CA ILE A 331 -3.10 27.45 31.92
C ILE A 331 -2.66 28.49 30.88
N LYS A 332 -1.46 28.34 30.32
CA LYS A 332 -0.94 29.19 29.26
C LYS A 332 -1.81 29.10 28.00
N LEU A 333 -2.08 27.90 27.50
CA LEU A 333 -2.97 27.65 26.37
C LEU A 333 -4.38 28.23 26.62
N TYR A 334 -4.95 28.01 27.79
CA TYR A 334 -6.24 28.58 28.15
C TYR A 334 -6.25 30.11 28.04
N LYS A 335 -5.19 30.78 28.49
CA LYS A 335 -5.05 32.24 28.39
C LYS A 335 -4.89 32.76 26.97
N GLU A 336 -4.16 31.99 26.13
CA GLU A 336 -3.99 32.34 24.71
C GLU A 336 -5.25 32.19 23.86
N PHE A 337 -6.16 31.28 24.21
CA PHE A 337 -7.42 31.06 23.49
C PHE A 337 -8.59 31.97 23.96
N ASN A 338 -8.49 32.65 25.10
CA ASN A 338 -9.56 33.50 25.67
C ASN A 338 -9.20 35.00 25.66
N LEU A 339 -8.17 35.41 24.92
CA LEU A 339 -7.86 36.79 24.56
C LEU A 339 -8.42 37.12 23.17
#